data_fe05f4d217e5fcbc7a74c6291544965a
#
_entry.id   fe05f4d217e5fcbc7a74c6291544965a
#
_cell.length_a   1.000
_cell.length_b   1.000
_cell.length_c   1.000
_cell.angle_alpha   90.00
_cell.angle_beta   90.00
_cell.angle_gamma   90.00
#
_symmetry.space_group_name_H-M   'P 1'
#
loop_
_entity.id
_entity.type
_entity.pdbx_description
1 polymer ?
#
loop_
_entity_poly.entity_id
_entity_poly.type
_entity_poly.pdbx_seq_one_letter_code
_entity_poly.pdbx_strand_id
1 'polypeptide(L)'
;MAEAEKKTARAKKTASSAKGRKSAATGVNIAAIVKKLTEPLVFGLDIGTRSIVGTVGYRTPDGGFVVVAQESVEHETRAMLDGQIHDIQAVADTILVVKRRLEKLTGRKLSDVCIAAAGRVLKTVVASATVDFNYETVITNEHIYSLDMLGVEKAYELLRKEQQTDDMKFYCVGYSVIRYYQNDYPITNLEGHKANSIRTELIATFLPDEVVDGLYAAVEKAGLYVANLTLEPIAAMNVAIPERFRLLNIALVDVGAGTSDISITNDGSIIAYGMIPAAGDEITETLARHYLLDFAEAEKMKCQSTGRKQVTVHDIMGLSHKISSEEIAEVTEPVVREITEKVADRIKELNGGKSVSAVFVVGGGGKIRGFEETLAQALDLPEERVALRGSEVMGQIIFLQKNIKKDSLLVTPVGICLNYYEQKNNFIFVTINEERIKLYDNSKLTVVDAAIQCGYPNEDLFPKRGKTLNYTVNGEARMRRGEPGDSAVIRLNGRESALSEGLSQNDRIEIVASTAGKDAVMSVGDIPEYHSDIRFRFNNKTITCPRFVTVNGQLVSRYYEIQEGDRIEILEYYTLEQVLEFMDIVCRGRVYVNNAIAGMDTKVYDNFSIACE
;
A
#
# COMPACT_ATOMS: atom_id res chain seq x y z
N MET A 1 -17.69 -1.65 -41.68
CA MET A 1 -17.16 -0.31 -42.10
C MET A 1 -18.27 0.64 -42.56
N ALA A 2 -19.28 0.23 -43.30
CA ALA A 2 -20.32 1.15 -43.79
C ALA A 2 -21.32 1.69 -42.75
N GLU A 3 -21.51 1.02 -41.61
CA GLU A 3 -22.41 1.48 -40.54
C GLU A 3 -21.76 2.48 -39.56
N ALA A 4 -20.45 2.41 -39.39
CA ALA A 4 -19.68 3.36 -38.54
C ALA A 4 -19.60 4.74 -39.22
N GLU A 5 -19.44 4.79 -40.54
CA GLU A 5 -19.44 6.05 -41.31
C GLU A 5 -20.80 6.72 -41.32
N LYS A 6 -21.92 5.96 -41.30
CA LYS A 6 -23.27 6.53 -41.23
C LYS A 6 -23.60 7.18 -39.87
N LYS A 7 -23.04 6.67 -38.76
CA LYS A 7 -23.24 7.27 -37.43
C LYS A 7 -22.41 8.55 -37.26
N THR A 8 -21.19 8.59 -37.79
CA THR A 8 -20.35 9.79 -37.80
C THR A 8 -20.88 10.91 -38.70
N ALA A 9 -21.47 10.53 -39.84
CA ALA A 9 -22.12 11.46 -40.75
C ALA A 9 -23.43 12.03 -40.18
N ARG A 10 -24.15 11.26 -39.37
CA ARG A 10 -25.40 11.73 -38.70
C ARG A 10 -25.11 12.72 -37.57
N ALA A 11 -24.00 12.57 -36.83
CA ALA A 11 -23.55 13.54 -35.84
C ALA A 11 -23.06 14.86 -36.47
N LYS A 12 -22.47 14.81 -37.67
CA LYS A 12 -22.05 16.02 -38.40
C LYS A 12 -23.20 16.74 -39.12
N LYS A 13 -24.27 16.03 -39.51
CA LYS A 13 -25.43 16.66 -40.17
C LYS A 13 -26.38 17.41 -39.24
N THR A 14 -26.41 17.06 -37.93
CA THR A 14 -27.17 17.81 -36.94
C THR A 14 -26.47 19.11 -36.48
N ALA A 15 -25.20 19.31 -36.85
CA ALA A 15 -24.46 20.54 -36.56
C ALA A 15 -24.53 21.60 -37.67
N SER A 16 -25.09 21.29 -38.89
CA SER A 16 -25.04 22.20 -40.03
C SER A 16 -26.36 22.85 -40.46
N SER A 17 -27.48 22.66 -39.74
CA SER A 17 -28.79 23.19 -40.15
C SER A 17 -29.38 24.27 -39.21
N ALA A 18 -28.58 24.99 -38.45
CA ALA A 18 -29.05 26.11 -37.62
C ALA A 18 -28.25 27.38 -37.90
N LYS A 19 -28.35 27.91 -39.12
CA LYS A 19 -28.01 29.31 -39.40
C LYS A 19 -29.28 30.14 -39.29
N GLY A 20 -29.39 30.93 -38.20
CA GLY A 20 -30.34 32.01 -38.12
C GLY A 20 -31.18 32.09 -36.84
N ARG A 21 -30.55 32.20 -35.65
CA ARG A 21 -31.15 32.90 -34.51
C ARG A 21 -30.04 33.32 -33.55
N LYS A 22 -30.09 34.60 -33.11
CA LYS A 22 -29.12 35.24 -32.20
C LYS A 22 -28.89 34.36 -31.00
N SER A 23 -27.64 33.97 -30.72
CA SER A 23 -27.22 33.00 -29.74
C SER A 23 -27.36 33.52 -28.31
N ALA A 24 -28.25 32.93 -27.57
CA ALA A 24 -27.97 32.68 -26.16
C ALA A 24 -26.94 31.54 -26.11
N ALA A 25 -25.81 31.73 -25.46
CA ALA A 25 -24.77 30.72 -25.32
C ALA A 25 -25.33 29.50 -24.58
N THR A 26 -25.77 28.49 -25.31
CA THR A 26 -26.14 27.19 -24.74
C THR A 26 -24.85 26.50 -24.33
N GLY A 27 -24.42 26.71 -23.08
CA GLY A 27 -23.39 25.90 -22.43
C GLY A 27 -23.80 24.43 -22.50
N VAL A 28 -22.83 23.55 -22.78
CA VAL A 28 -23.05 22.10 -22.73
C VAL A 28 -23.54 21.76 -21.33
N ASN A 29 -24.73 21.15 -21.21
CA ASN A 29 -25.24 20.73 -19.91
C ASN A 29 -24.54 19.44 -19.49
N ILE A 30 -23.41 19.59 -18.80
CA ILE A 30 -22.54 18.50 -18.35
C ILE A 30 -23.32 17.53 -17.45
N ALA A 31 -24.09 18.04 -16.48
CA ALA A 31 -24.88 17.21 -15.58
C ALA A 31 -25.90 16.32 -16.33
N ALA A 32 -26.51 16.82 -17.42
CA ALA A 32 -27.40 16.01 -18.23
C ALA A 32 -26.69 14.92 -19.03
N ILE A 33 -25.45 15.16 -19.44
CA ILE A 33 -24.61 14.13 -20.07
C ILE A 33 -24.20 13.08 -19.05
N VAL A 34 -23.67 13.50 -17.89
CA VAL A 34 -23.22 12.62 -16.81
C VAL A 34 -24.34 11.72 -16.29
N LYS A 35 -25.58 12.23 -16.24
CA LYS A 35 -26.75 11.42 -15.83
C LYS A 35 -27.04 10.22 -16.76
N LYS A 36 -26.59 10.29 -18.01
CA LYS A 36 -26.81 9.26 -19.04
C LYS A 36 -25.61 8.33 -19.21
N LEU A 37 -24.48 8.60 -18.53
CA LEU A 37 -23.29 7.75 -18.60
C LEU A 37 -23.51 6.46 -17.82
N THR A 38 -23.11 5.36 -18.44
CA THR A 38 -23.03 4.02 -17.84
C THR A 38 -21.64 3.74 -17.30
N GLU A 39 -20.62 4.39 -17.86
CA GLU A 39 -19.22 4.26 -17.49
C GLU A 39 -18.97 4.92 -16.10
N PRO A 40 -18.14 4.29 -15.24
CA PRO A 40 -17.75 4.88 -13.97
C PRO A 40 -16.90 6.14 -14.21
N LEU A 41 -17.18 7.19 -13.43
CA LEU A 41 -16.38 8.39 -13.44
C LEU A 41 -15.16 8.21 -12.55
N VAL A 42 -14.02 8.68 -13.03
CA VAL A 42 -12.78 8.81 -12.25
C VAL A 42 -12.59 10.29 -11.90
N PHE A 43 -12.28 10.55 -10.67
CA PHE A 43 -11.91 11.87 -10.17
C PHE A 43 -10.42 11.88 -9.82
N GLY A 44 -9.63 12.66 -10.54
CA GLY A 44 -8.22 12.92 -10.28
C GLY A 44 -8.05 14.28 -9.62
N LEU A 45 -7.18 14.35 -8.63
CA LEU A 45 -6.83 15.56 -7.89
C LEU A 45 -5.32 15.73 -7.90
N ASP A 46 -4.86 16.77 -8.57
CA ASP A 46 -3.48 17.22 -8.57
C ASP A 46 -3.31 18.26 -7.45
N ILE A 47 -2.56 17.91 -6.41
CA ILE A 47 -2.37 18.73 -5.20
C ILE A 47 -1.01 19.43 -5.32
N GLY A 48 -0.94 20.46 -6.17
CA GLY A 48 0.30 21.18 -6.44
C GLY A 48 0.61 22.26 -5.41
N THR A 49 1.87 22.69 -5.36
CA THR A 49 2.35 23.73 -4.42
C THR A 49 1.55 25.04 -4.52
N ARG A 50 1.14 25.44 -5.72
CA ARG A 50 0.42 26.68 -5.98
C ARG A 50 -1.10 26.52 -5.98
N SER A 51 -1.59 25.49 -6.63
CA SER A 51 -3.00 25.30 -6.90
C SER A 51 -3.38 23.83 -6.87
N ILE A 52 -4.65 23.57 -6.61
CA ILE A 52 -5.23 22.24 -6.71
C ILE A 52 -6.07 22.19 -7.99
N VAL A 53 -5.79 21.18 -8.81
CA VAL A 53 -6.53 20.92 -10.05
C VAL A 53 -7.31 19.62 -9.93
N GLY A 54 -8.64 19.73 -9.97
CA GLY A 54 -9.52 18.58 -9.99
C GLY A 54 -10.02 18.27 -11.40
N THR A 55 -9.91 17.02 -11.82
CA THR A 55 -10.34 16.53 -13.14
C THR A 55 -11.29 15.35 -12.97
N VAL A 56 -12.48 15.42 -13.57
CA VAL A 56 -13.45 14.33 -13.60
C VAL A 56 -13.60 13.84 -15.03
N GLY A 57 -13.41 12.55 -15.25
CA GLY A 57 -13.49 11.97 -16.59
C GLY A 57 -13.86 10.50 -16.58
N TYR A 58 -13.90 9.91 -17.76
CA TYR A 58 -14.13 8.47 -17.95
C TYR A 58 -13.44 7.96 -19.21
N ARG A 59 -13.10 6.67 -19.21
CA ARG A 59 -12.53 6.00 -20.37
C ARG A 59 -13.65 5.50 -21.27
N THR A 60 -13.53 5.74 -22.57
CA THR A 60 -14.49 5.25 -23.56
C THR A 60 -14.18 3.80 -23.93
N PRO A 61 -15.16 3.02 -24.41
CA PRO A 61 -14.96 1.61 -24.79
C PRO A 61 -13.90 1.39 -25.90
N ASP A 62 -13.63 2.42 -26.72
CA ASP A 62 -12.59 2.44 -27.75
C ASP A 62 -11.20 2.87 -27.23
N GLY A 63 -11.07 3.03 -25.90
CA GLY A 63 -9.80 3.35 -25.22
C GLY A 63 -9.47 4.82 -25.11
N GLY A 64 -10.29 5.73 -25.67
CA GLY A 64 -10.15 7.17 -25.52
C GLY A 64 -10.49 7.65 -24.11
N PHE A 65 -10.14 8.91 -23.78
CA PHE A 65 -10.48 9.52 -22.49
C PHE A 65 -11.29 10.81 -22.69
N VAL A 66 -12.35 10.95 -21.89
CA VAL A 66 -13.22 12.14 -21.91
C VAL A 66 -13.15 12.84 -20.57
N VAL A 67 -12.62 14.05 -20.57
CA VAL A 67 -12.69 14.96 -19.43
C VAL A 67 -14.07 15.63 -19.44
N VAL A 68 -14.86 15.31 -18.43
CA VAL A 68 -16.23 15.79 -18.25
C VAL A 68 -16.23 17.19 -17.65
N ALA A 69 -15.45 17.37 -16.59
CA ALA A 69 -15.31 18.63 -15.89
C ALA A 69 -13.91 18.75 -15.28
N GLN A 70 -13.41 19.97 -15.22
CA GLN A 70 -12.14 20.31 -14.60
C GLN A 70 -12.26 21.68 -13.91
N GLU A 71 -11.70 21.78 -12.71
CA GLU A 71 -11.64 23.00 -11.92
C GLU A 71 -10.24 23.16 -11.31
N SER A 72 -9.76 24.40 -11.28
CA SER A 72 -8.51 24.76 -10.63
C SER A 72 -8.77 25.86 -9.59
N VAL A 73 -8.15 25.72 -8.43
CA VAL A 73 -8.24 26.71 -7.33
C VAL A 73 -6.86 26.91 -6.76
N GLU A 74 -6.41 28.15 -6.69
CA GLU A 74 -5.15 28.51 -6.02
C GLU A 74 -5.32 28.49 -4.51
N HIS A 75 -4.26 28.14 -3.78
CA HIS A 75 -4.24 28.24 -2.32
C HIS A 75 -4.33 29.72 -1.89
N GLU A 76 -5.11 30.01 -0.87
CA GLU A 76 -5.23 31.36 -0.30
C GLU A 76 -3.94 31.78 0.44
N THR A 77 -3.21 30.80 0.95
CA THR A 77 -1.94 30.97 1.68
C THR A 77 -0.86 30.05 1.11
N ARG A 78 0.38 30.22 1.52
CA ARG A 78 1.46 29.26 1.21
C ARG A 78 1.29 27.97 2.07
N ALA A 79 0.20 27.25 1.84
CA ALA A 79 -0.13 26.01 2.55
C ALA A 79 0.78 24.83 2.18
N MET A 80 1.45 24.92 1.03
CA MET A 80 2.43 23.95 0.55
C MET A 80 3.75 24.65 0.19
N LEU A 81 4.86 23.97 0.46
CA LEU A 81 6.21 24.40 0.09
C LEU A 81 6.94 23.20 -0.52
N ASP A 82 7.54 23.40 -1.70
CA ASP A 82 8.36 22.42 -2.39
C ASP A 82 7.71 21.03 -2.50
N GLY A 83 6.42 21.00 -2.83
CA GLY A 83 5.66 19.76 -2.98
C GLY A 83 5.20 19.10 -1.66
N GLN A 84 5.45 19.74 -0.50
CA GLN A 84 5.04 19.22 0.80
C GLN A 84 3.92 20.06 1.45
N ILE A 85 2.97 19.39 2.10
CA ILE A 85 1.89 20.04 2.84
C ILE A 85 2.43 20.54 4.18
N HIS A 86 2.35 21.85 4.40
CA HIS A 86 2.69 22.51 5.66
C HIS A 86 1.45 22.85 6.49
N ASP A 87 0.31 23.09 5.84
CA ASP A 87 -0.96 23.33 6.50
C ASP A 87 -2.05 22.42 5.90
N ILE A 88 -2.28 21.30 6.58
CA ILE A 88 -3.25 20.28 6.18
C ILE A 88 -4.67 20.86 6.08
N GLN A 89 -5.04 21.79 6.98
CA GLN A 89 -6.39 22.36 6.98
C GLN A 89 -6.59 23.28 5.80
N ALA A 90 -5.65 24.17 5.50
CA ALA A 90 -5.73 25.09 4.35
C ALA A 90 -5.78 24.33 3.01
N VAL A 91 -5.00 23.24 2.89
CA VAL A 91 -5.05 22.36 1.70
C VAL A 91 -6.41 21.65 1.61
N ALA A 92 -6.92 21.10 2.72
CA ALA A 92 -8.24 20.46 2.76
C ALA A 92 -9.38 21.41 2.38
N ASP A 93 -9.32 22.65 2.84
CA ASP A 93 -10.33 23.69 2.48
C ASP A 93 -10.30 23.99 0.98
N THR A 94 -9.12 24.08 0.39
CA THR A 94 -8.96 24.26 -1.07
C THR A 94 -9.48 23.04 -1.85
N ILE A 95 -9.18 21.82 -1.41
CA ILE A 95 -9.73 20.57 -1.98
C ILE A 95 -11.26 20.59 -1.93
N LEU A 96 -11.83 21.00 -0.80
CA LEU A 96 -13.29 21.07 -0.61
C LEU A 96 -13.95 22.05 -1.58
N VAL A 97 -13.31 23.18 -1.88
CA VAL A 97 -13.80 24.14 -2.88
C VAL A 97 -13.80 23.51 -4.27
N VAL A 98 -12.71 22.86 -4.68
CA VAL A 98 -12.59 22.14 -5.97
C VAL A 98 -13.68 21.08 -6.07
N LYS A 99 -13.81 20.22 -5.06
CA LYS A 99 -14.82 19.17 -4.97
C LYS A 99 -16.22 19.71 -5.18
N ARG A 100 -16.61 20.75 -4.42
CA ARG A 100 -17.97 21.35 -4.50
C ARG A 100 -18.26 21.93 -5.88
N ARG A 101 -17.28 22.56 -6.53
CA ARG A 101 -17.43 23.09 -7.89
C ARG A 101 -17.63 21.96 -8.91
N LEU A 102 -16.85 20.89 -8.82
CA LEU A 102 -16.96 19.72 -9.70
C LEU A 102 -18.28 18.95 -9.47
N GLU A 103 -18.72 18.76 -8.22
CA GLU A 103 -20.02 18.17 -7.89
C GLU A 103 -21.17 18.98 -8.48
N LYS A 104 -21.09 20.30 -8.42
CA LYS A 104 -22.08 21.19 -9.04
C LYS A 104 -22.12 21.07 -10.57
N LEU A 105 -20.95 20.94 -11.22
CA LEU A 105 -20.84 20.79 -12.68
C LEU A 105 -21.33 19.41 -13.15
N THR A 106 -20.95 18.35 -12.45
CA THR A 106 -21.26 16.97 -12.82
C THR A 106 -22.63 16.51 -12.37
N GLY A 107 -23.21 17.15 -11.35
CA GLY A 107 -24.45 16.74 -10.71
C GLY A 107 -24.35 15.42 -9.93
N ARG A 108 -23.13 14.96 -9.64
CA ARG A 108 -22.85 13.75 -8.85
C ARG A 108 -21.99 14.09 -7.63
N LYS A 109 -22.20 13.37 -6.53
CA LYS A 109 -21.28 13.41 -5.39
C LYS A 109 -19.99 12.65 -5.74
N LEU A 110 -18.88 13.20 -5.27
CA LEU A 110 -17.54 12.63 -5.43
C LEU A 110 -17.08 12.14 -4.06
N SER A 111 -16.81 10.84 -3.94
CA SER A 111 -16.32 10.17 -2.72
C SER A 111 -14.89 9.68 -2.86
N ASP A 112 -14.58 9.09 -4.00
CA ASP A 112 -13.29 8.47 -4.27
C ASP A 112 -12.47 9.37 -5.18
N VAL A 113 -11.16 9.48 -4.89
CA VAL A 113 -10.25 10.37 -5.62
C VAL A 113 -8.91 9.70 -5.89
N CYS A 114 -8.40 9.88 -7.09
CA CYS A 114 -7.03 9.53 -7.44
C CYS A 114 -6.14 10.74 -7.20
N ILE A 115 -5.03 10.57 -6.51
CA ILE A 115 -4.06 11.63 -6.23
C ILE A 115 -2.68 11.26 -6.75
N ALA A 116 -1.83 12.25 -6.94
CA ALA A 116 -0.42 12.05 -7.19
C ALA A 116 0.40 12.64 -6.05
N ALA A 117 1.54 12.01 -5.79
CA ALA A 117 2.54 12.50 -4.88
C ALA A 117 3.76 12.99 -5.64
N ALA A 118 4.28 14.14 -5.23
CA ALA A 118 5.62 14.62 -5.51
C ALA A 118 6.37 14.78 -4.18
N GLY A 119 7.67 14.98 -4.20
CA GLY A 119 8.30 15.33 -2.94
C GLY A 119 9.82 15.29 -2.94
N ARG A 120 10.41 16.18 -2.15
CA ARG A 120 11.85 16.34 -1.92
C ARG A 120 12.58 15.07 -1.50
N VAL A 121 11.89 14.11 -0.89
CA VAL A 121 12.48 12.95 -0.23
C VAL A 121 12.15 11.67 -0.99
N LEU A 122 11.78 11.80 -2.26
CA LEU A 122 11.55 10.64 -3.12
C LEU A 122 12.84 9.83 -3.25
N LYS A 123 12.76 8.56 -2.87
CA LYS A 123 13.86 7.60 -3.03
C LYS A 123 13.48 6.54 -4.03
N THR A 124 14.41 6.24 -4.92
CA THR A 124 14.23 5.17 -5.91
C THR A 124 15.28 4.11 -5.70
N VAL A 125 14.86 2.85 -5.74
CA VAL A 125 15.74 1.70 -5.58
C VAL A 125 15.49 0.73 -6.73
N VAL A 126 16.54 0.36 -7.43
CA VAL A 126 16.49 -0.73 -8.43
C VAL A 126 16.75 -2.05 -7.70
N ALA A 127 15.85 -3.00 -7.88
CA ALA A 127 15.96 -4.31 -7.27
C ALA A 127 15.66 -5.41 -8.28
N SER A 128 16.16 -6.59 -8.00
CA SER A 128 15.91 -7.79 -8.78
C SER A 128 15.50 -8.94 -7.88
N ALA A 129 14.47 -9.67 -8.30
CA ALA A 129 14.00 -10.87 -7.63
C ALA A 129 13.87 -12.02 -8.62
N THR A 130 14.09 -13.23 -8.14
CA THR A 130 14.02 -14.46 -8.95
C THR A 130 13.13 -15.48 -8.24
N VAL A 131 12.31 -16.17 -9.03
CA VAL A 131 11.51 -17.32 -8.58
C VAL A 131 11.88 -18.52 -9.42
N ASP A 132 12.31 -19.60 -8.76
CA ASP A 132 12.64 -20.88 -9.38
C ASP A 132 11.51 -21.88 -9.17
N PHE A 133 11.20 -22.67 -10.19
CA PHE A 133 10.18 -23.69 -10.15
C PHE A 133 10.82 -25.10 -10.16
N ASN A 134 10.26 -26.02 -9.40
CA ASN A 134 10.76 -27.41 -9.33
C ASN A 134 10.58 -28.18 -10.66
N TYR A 135 9.72 -27.70 -11.54
CA TYR A 135 9.44 -28.24 -12.87
C TYR A 135 9.02 -27.12 -13.82
N GLU A 136 9.10 -27.36 -15.11
CA GLU A 136 8.69 -26.40 -16.14
C GLU A 136 7.23 -26.00 -15.95
N THR A 137 6.98 -24.75 -15.60
CA THR A 137 5.68 -24.20 -15.20
C THR A 137 5.19 -23.17 -16.22
N VAL A 138 3.89 -23.21 -16.55
CA VAL A 138 3.27 -22.15 -17.34
C VAL A 138 3.05 -20.93 -16.45
N ILE A 139 3.64 -19.80 -16.84
CA ILE A 139 3.60 -18.58 -16.06
C ILE A 139 2.23 -17.92 -16.19
N THR A 140 1.63 -17.65 -15.05
CA THR A 140 0.33 -16.95 -14.92
C THR A 140 0.55 -15.54 -14.40
N ASN A 141 -0.49 -14.71 -14.46
CA ASN A 141 -0.46 -13.37 -13.86
C ASN A 141 -0.21 -13.41 -12.34
N GLU A 142 -0.64 -14.46 -11.64
CA GLU A 142 -0.36 -14.63 -10.21
C GLU A 142 1.16 -14.84 -9.96
N HIS A 143 1.82 -15.61 -10.80
CA HIS A 143 3.29 -15.79 -10.73
C HIS A 143 4.03 -14.47 -10.99
N ILE A 144 3.60 -13.70 -12.00
CA ILE A 144 4.20 -12.41 -12.34
C ILE A 144 4.02 -11.42 -11.18
N TYR A 145 2.81 -11.35 -10.63
CA TYR A 145 2.53 -10.50 -9.49
C TYR A 145 3.38 -10.85 -8.26
N SER A 146 3.45 -12.14 -7.92
CA SER A 146 4.26 -12.61 -6.79
C SER A 146 5.74 -12.27 -6.98
N LEU A 147 6.25 -12.42 -8.21
CA LEU A 147 7.61 -12.05 -8.57
C LEU A 147 7.86 -10.55 -8.41
N ASP A 148 6.92 -9.70 -8.87
CA ASP A 148 7.04 -8.24 -8.73
C ASP A 148 6.99 -7.82 -7.26
N MET A 149 6.13 -8.43 -6.44
CA MET A 149 6.06 -8.15 -5.01
C MET A 149 7.34 -8.56 -4.27
N LEU A 150 7.95 -9.69 -4.62
CA LEU A 150 9.28 -10.05 -4.11
C LEU A 150 10.35 -9.03 -4.52
N GLY A 151 10.25 -8.49 -5.74
CA GLY A 151 11.11 -7.39 -6.20
C GLY A 151 10.95 -6.12 -5.36
N VAL A 152 9.70 -5.73 -5.05
CA VAL A 152 9.40 -4.58 -4.18
C VAL A 152 9.89 -4.82 -2.75
N GLU A 153 9.70 -6.01 -2.19
CA GLU A 153 10.23 -6.38 -0.88
C GLU A 153 11.76 -6.27 -0.84
N LYS A 154 12.42 -6.75 -1.90
CA LYS A 154 13.87 -6.62 -2.04
C LYS A 154 14.34 -5.18 -2.11
N ALA A 155 13.58 -4.32 -2.79
CA ALA A 155 13.86 -2.88 -2.83
C ALA A 155 13.73 -2.25 -1.43
N TYR A 156 12.74 -2.65 -0.63
CA TYR A 156 12.63 -2.25 0.78
C TYR A 156 13.85 -2.66 1.61
N GLU A 157 14.32 -3.91 1.46
CA GLU A 157 15.51 -4.37 2.16
C GLU A 157 16.75 -3.55 1.80
N LEU A 158 16.92 -3.21 0.50
CA LEU A 158 18.03 -2.40 0.03
C LEU A 158 17.94 -0.98 0.61
N LEU A 159 16.74 -0.37 0.57
CA LEU A 159 16.50 0.95 1.14
C LEU A 159 16.86 1.01 2.64
N ARG A 160 16.45 0.00 3.41
CA ARG A 160 16.76 -0.09 4.85
C ARG A 160 18.25 -0.24 5.12
N LYS A 161 19.00 -0.95 4.26
CA LYS A 161 20.45 -1.11 4.40
C LYS A 161 21.23 0.18 4.13
N GLU A 162 20.72 1.02 3.24
CA GLU A 162 21.33 2.33 2.94
C GLU A 162 21.09 3.35 4.06
N GLN A 163 20.04 3.17 4.84
CA GLN A 163 19.69 4.06 5.93
C GLN A 163 20.28 3.56 7.25
N GLN A 164 21.21 4.32 7.79
CA GLN A 164 21.85 4.04 9.08
C GLN A 164 20.97 4.35 10.32
N THR A 165 19.74 4.85 10.12
CA THR A 165 18.80 5.22 11.19
C THR A 165 17.47 4.51 10.99
N ASP A 166 17.05 3.76 12.00
CA ASP A 166 15.87 2.86 12.03
C ASP A 166 14.52 3.59 12.19
N ASP A 167 14.53 4.92 12.34
CA ASP A 167 13.34 5.69 12.78
C ASP A 167 12.44 6.20 11.65
N MET A 168 12.89 6.19 10.39
CA MET A 168 12.11 6.73 9.28
C MET A 168 11.41 5.61 8.51
N LYS A 169 10.09 5.57 8.59
CA LYS A 169 9.27 4.65 7.82
C LYS A 169 9.06 5.19 6.40
N PHE A 170 9.05 4.31 5.43
CA PHE A 170 8.83 4.63 4.02
C PHE A 170 7.67 3.86 3.45
N TYR A 171 6.90 4.50 2.61
CA TYR A 171 5.80 3.92 1.87
C TYR A 171 6.20 3.75 0.40
N CYS A 172 6.01 2.55 -0.18
CA CYS A 172 6.18 2.35 -1.60
C CYS A 172 4.98 2.95 -2.35
N VAL A 173 5.21 4.08 -3.01
CA VAL A 173 4.15 4.79 -3.75
C VAL A 173 3.96 4.27 -5.17
N GLY A 174 4.90 3.45 -5.66
CA GLY A 174 4.79 2.82 -6.97
C GLY A 174 6.06 2.08 -7.36
N TYR A 175 5.92 1.21 -8.34
CA TYR A 175 7.05 0.55 -8.98
C TYR A 175 6.82 0.45 -10.49
N SER A 176 7.89 0.30 -11.23
CA SER A 176 7.86 0.01 -12.66
C SER A 176 8.84 -1.10 -12.96
N VAL A 177 8.40 -2.11 -13.72
CA VAL A 177 9.28 -3.17 -14.17
C VAL A 177 10.14 -2.63 -15.32
N ILE A 178 11.46 -2.72 -15.13
CA ILE A 178 12.45 -2.38 -16.16
C ILE A 178 12.51 -3.52 -17.16
N ARG A 179 12.60 -4.77 -16.67
CA ARG A 179 12.73 -5.95 -17.53
C ARG A 179 12.34 -7.25 -16.81
N TYR A 180 11.71 -8.15 -17.57
CA TYR A 180 11.54 -9.54 -17.17
C TYR A 180 12.57 -10.44 -17.83
N TYR A 181 12.82 -11.61 -17.22
CA TYR A 181 13.67 -12.65 -17.74
C TYR A 181 13.00 -14.01 -17.59
N GLN A 182 13.06 -14.82 -18.64
CA GLN A 182 12.63 -16.21 -18.68
C GLN A 182 13.87 -17.10 -18.82
N ASN A 183 14.17 -17.94 -17.85
CA ASN A 183 15.38 -18.78 -17.86
C ASN A 183 16.64 -17.97 -18.25
N ASP A 184 16.82 -16.79 -17.61
CA ASP A 184 17.90 -15.81 -17.85
C ASP A 184 17.86 -15.05 -19.19
N TYR A 185 16.92 -15.32 -20.08
CA TYR A 185 16.74 -14.56 -21.32
C TYR A 185 15.74 -13.41 -21.10
N PRO A 186 16.09 -12.18 -21.54
CA PRO A 186 15.20 -11.04 -21.41
C PRO A 186 13.94 -11.23 -22.26
N ILE A 187 12.78 -10.89 -21.70
CA ILE A 187 11.48 -11.00 -22.35
C ILE A 187 10.60 -9.82 -21.96
N THR A 188 9.68 -9.44 -22.83
CA THR A 188 8.77 -8.31 -22.58
C THR A 188 7.56 -8.73 -21.74
N ASN A 189 7.06 -9.96 -21.92
CA ASN A 189 5.91 -10.48 -21.19
C ASN A 189 6.14 -11.96 -20.86
N LEU A 190 5.95 -12.32 -19.60
CA LEU A 190 6.11 -13.69 -19.10
C LEU A 190 4.83 -14.52 -19.22
N GLU A 191 3.66 -13.87 -19.32
CA GLU A 191 2.36 -14.57 -19.28
C GLU A 191 2.22 -15.61 -20.40
N GLY A 192 1.81 -16.82 -20.04
CA GLY A 192 1.59 -17.94 -20.95
C GLY A 192 2.86 -18.67 -21.38
N HIS A 193 4.06 -18.15 -21.09
CA HIS A 193 5.31 -18.83 -21.37
C HIS A 193 5.59 -19.92 -20.33
N LYS A 194 6.36 -20.94 -20.73
CA LYS A 194 6.85 -21.98 -19.81
C LYS A 194 8.27 -21.69 -19.37
N ALA A 195 8.51 -21.73 -18.07
CA ALA A 195 9.83 -21.45 -17.50
C ALA A 195 10.15 -22.36 -16.31
N ASN A 196 11.43 -22.60 -16.10
CA ASN A 196 11.98 -23.17 -14.87
C ASN A 196 12.39 -22.08 -13.88
N SER A 197 12.69 -20.88 -14.38
CA SER A 197 13.04 -19.71 -13.58
C SER A 197 12.52 -18.44 -14.24
N ILE A 198 11.99 -17.53 -13.43
CA ILE A 198 11.60 -16.19 -13.85
C ILE A 198 12.26 -15.15 -12.96
N ARG A 199 12.66 -14.02 -13.55
CA ARG A 199 13.27 -12.91 -12.83
C ARG A 199 12.67 -11.58 -13.27
N THR A 200 12.45 -10.69 -12.31
CA THR A 200 12.12 -9.30 -12.55
C THR A 200 13.29 -8.40 -12.17
N GLU A 201 13.46 -7.34 -12.91
CA GLU A 201 14.26 -6.17 -12.55
C GLU A 201 13.31 -4.97 -12.56
N LEU A 202 13.16 -4.32 -11.43
CA LEU A 202 12.22 -3.22 -11.26
C LEU A 202 12.84 -2.05 -10.51
N ILE A 203 12.27 -0.87 -10.74
CA ILE A 203 12.50 0.33 -9.95
C ILE A 203 11.30 0.53 -9.03
N ALA A 204 11.54 0.58 -7.73
CA ALA A 204 10.55 0.91 -6.73
C ALA A 204 10.82 2.31 -6.18
N THR A 205 9.76 3.04 -5.91
CA THR A 205 9.82 4.43 -5.46
C THR A 205 9.14 4.57 -4.11
N PHE A 206 9.82 5.24 -3.21
CA PHE A 206 9.45 5.36 -1.82
C PHE A 206 9.33 6.82 -1.40
N LEU A 207 8.34 7.12 -0.59
CA LEU A 207 8.19 8.37 0.13
C LEU A 207 8.15 8.11 1.65
N PRO A 208 8.62 9.05 2.47
CA PRO A 208 8.39 8.98 3.91
C PRO A 208 6.90 8.90 4.23
N ASP A 209 6.53 8.10 5.24
CA ASP A 209 5.14 7.96 5.69
C ASP A 209 4.50 9.32 5.98
N GLU A 210 5.23 10.23 6.61
CA GLU A 210 4.74 11.58 6.95
C GLU A 210 4.22 12.37 5.73
N VAL A 211 4.84 12.22 4.56
CA VAL A 211 4.41 12.89 3.32
C VAL A 211 3.10 12.28 2.83
N VAL A 212 3.01 10.95 2.86
CA VAL A 212 1.81 10.21 2.43
C VAL A 212 0.67 10.50 3.39
N ASP A 213 0.92 10.43 4.69
CA ASP A 213 -0.07 10.73 5.75
C ASP A 213 -0.63 12.14 5.63
N GLY A 214 0.22 13.12 5.34
CA GLY A 214 -0.20 14.50 5.12
C GLY A 214 -1.18 14.64 3.95
N LEU A 215 -0.90 13.96 2.81
CA LEU A 215 -1.78 13.93 1.65
C LEU A 215 -3.12 13.26 1.97
N TYR A 216 -3.07 12.09 2.62
CA TYR A 216 -4.28 11.36 3.01
C TYR A 216 -5.13 12.16 3.99
N ALA A 217 -4.51 12.76 5.01
CA ALA A 217 -5.21 13.57 6.00
C ALA A 217 -5.90 14.79 5.37
N ALA A 218 -5.28 15.47 4.41
CA ALA A 218 -5.89 16.61 3.72
C ALA A 218 -7.10 16.18 2.87
N VAL A 219 -6.96 15.05 2.15
CA VAL A 219 -8.04 14.47 1.33
C VAL A 219 -9.22 14.01 2.19
N GLU A 220 -8.94 13.31 3.29
CA GLU A 220 -9.95 12.80 4.21
C GLU A 220 -10.71 13.92 4.93
N LYS A 221 -10.02 14.98 5.36
CA LYS A 221 -10.66 16.19 5.91
C LYS A 221 -11.59 16.88 4.91
N ALA A 222 -11.34 16.78 3.61
CA ALA A 222 -12.24 17.24 2.56
C ALA A 222 -13.42 16.27 2.30
N GLY A 223 -13.53 15.18 3.07
CA GLY A 223 -14.57 14.16 2.93
C GLY A 223 -14.43 13.35 1.63
N LEU A 224 -13.19 13.04 1.26
CA LEU A 224 -12.85 12.20 0.12
C LEU A 224 -12.05 11.00 0.61
N TYR A 225 -12.05 9.95 -0.19
CA TYR A 225 -11.25 8.74 0.01
C TYR A 225 -10.27 8.55 -1.13
N VAL A 226 -9.01 8.27 -0.81
CA VAL A 226 -8.00 8.02 -1.83
C VAL A 226 -8.25 6.64 -2.45
N ALA A 227 -8.64 6.63 -3.73
CA ALA A 227 -8.82 5.40 -4.51
C ALA A 227 -7.52 4.95 -5.18
N ASN A 228 -6.64 5.89 -5.52
CA ASN A 228 -5.34 5.60 -6.10
C ASN A 228 -4.33 6.70 -5.72
N LEU A 229 -3.12 6.28 -5.34
CA LEU A 229 -1.97 7.15 -5.18
C LEU A 229 -0.95 6.78 -6.26
N THR A 230 -0.54 7.75 -7.06
CA THR A 230 0.52 7.61 -8.06
C THR A 230 1.64 8.63 -7.84
N LEU A 231 2.65 8.61 -8.69
CA LEU A 231 3.67 9.66 -8.74
C LEU A 231 3.32 10.66 -9.84
N GLU A 232 3.54 11.96 -9.58
CA GLU A 232 3.34 13.00 -10.59
C GLU A 232 4.08 12.71 -11.90
N PRO A 233 5.38 12.33 -11.89
CA PRO A 233 6.09 12.02 -13.13
C PRO A 233 5.53 10.80 -13.87
N ILE A 234 4.93 9.81 -13.18
CA ILE A 234 4.23 8.70 -13.86
C ILE A 234 2.96 9.20 -14.54
N ALA A 235 2.18 10.00 -13.82
CA ALA A 235 0.95 10.57 -14.35
C ALA A 235 1.24 11.45 -15.59
N ALA A 236 2.21 12.33 -15.49
CA ALA A 236 2.60 13.20 -16.60
C ALA A 236 3.08 12.41 -17.82
N MET A 237 3.88 11.36 -17.60
CA MET A 237 4.42 10.55 -18.68
C MET A 237 3.33 9.82 -19.48
N ASN A 238 2.30 9.32 -18.83
CA ASN A 238 1.21 8.60 -19.50
C ASN A 238 0.48 9.48 -20.53
N VAL A 239 0.52 10.78 -20.36
CA VAL A 239 -0.03 11.74 -21.33
C VAL A 239 1.04 12.25 -22.32
N ALA A 240 2.21 12.65 -21.79
CA ALA A 240 3.23 13.36 -22.57
C ALA A 240 4.04 12.44 -23.48
N ILE A 241 4.29 11.18 -23.10
CA ILE A 241 5.10 10.22 -23.86
C ILE A 241 4.24 9.04 -24.32
N PRO A 242 3.71 9.05 -25.55
CA PRO A 242 3.03 7.89 -26.12
C PRO A 242 3.92 6.63 -26.07
N GLU A 243 3.32 5.46 -25.84
CA GLU A 243 4.02 4.17 -25.67
C GLU A 243 5.07 3.91 -26.77
N ARG A 244 4.74 4.23 -28.02
CA ARG A 244 5.65 4.08 -29.18
C ARG A 244 6.96 4.85 -29.07
N PHE A 245 7.02 5.90 -28.23
CA PHE A 245 8.23 6.70 -28.01
C PHE A 245 8.97 6.30 -26.73
N ARG A 246 8.37 5.49 -25.84
CA ARG A 246 9.02 5.04 -24.60
C ARG A 246 10.22 4.10 -24.85
N LEU A 247 10.35 3.56 -26.07
CA LEU A 247 11.55 2.83 -26.50
C LEU A 247 12.79 3.72 -26.57
N LEU A 248 12.59 5.02 -26.70
CA LEU A 248 13.69 5.98 -26.78
C LEU A 248 14.09 6.44 -25.38
N ASN A 249 15.37 6.83 -25.25
CA ASN A 249 15.88 7.45 -24.02
C ASN A 249 15.43 8.93 -23.98
N ILE A 250 14.27 9.17 -23.35
CA ILE A 250 13.64 10.49 -23.27
C ILE A 250 13.49 10.86 -21.78
N ALA A 251 13.85 12.11 -21.44
CA ALA A 251 13.49 12.68 -20.15
C ALA A 251 12.17 13.45 -20.27
N LEU A 252 11.29 13.28 -19.29
CA LEU A 252 10.15 14.16 -19.03
C LEU A 252 10.48 15.01 -17.82
N VAL A 253 10.29 16.32 -17.94
CA VAL A 253 10.50 17.30 -16.87
C VAL A 253 9.19 18.03 -16.62
N ASP A 254 8.56 17.80 -15.47
CA ASP A 254 7.37 18.55 -15.04
C ASP A 254 7.81 19.70 -14.13
N VAL A 255 7.75 20.92 -14.68
CA VAL A 255 8.18 22.13 -13.98
C VAL A 255 6.97 22.80 -13.34
N GLY A 256 6.81 22.55 -12.06
CA GLY A 256 5.73 23.08 -11.23
C GLY A 256 6.01 24.51 -10.74
N ALA A 257 5.44 24.83 -9.57
CA ALA A 257 5.73 26.07 -8.85
C ALA A 257 6.96 25.91 -7.95
N GLY A 258 7.00 24.90 -7.08
CA GLY A 258 8.08 24.69 -6.13
C GLY A 258 9.05 23.58 -6.51
N THR A 259 8.65 22.63 -7.37
CA THR A 259 9.46 21.45 -7.76
C THR A 259 9.53 21.27 -9.26
N SER A 260 10.61 20.63 -9.72
CA SER A 260 10.72 20.09 -11.07
C SER A 260 10.94 18.58 -10.96
N ASP A 261 9.96 17.80 -11.41
CA ASP A 261 9.97 16.36 -11.36
C ASP A 261 10.48 15.78 -12.68
N ILE A 262 11.36 14.78 -12.57
CA ILE A 262 12.08 14.21 -13.71
C ILE A 262 11.79 12.71 -13.78
N SER A 263 11.46 12.21 -14.97
CA SER A 263 11.41 10.79 -15.27
C SER A 263 12.14 10.49 -16.56
N ILE A 264 12.81 9.35 -16.65
CA ILE A 264 13.57 8.93 -17.83
C ILE A 264 13.03 7.59 -18.32
N THR A 265 12.75 7.51 -19.62
CA THR A 265 12.36 6.28 -20.31
C THR A 265 13.54 5.70 -21.09
N ASN A 266 13.60 4.40 -21.22
CA ASN A 266 14.45 3.69 -22.15
C ASN A 266 13.92 2.27 -22.36
N ASP A 267 14.07 1.71 -23.56
CA ASP A 267 13.66 0.34 -23.90
C ASP A 267 12.18 -0.01 -23.50
N GLY A 268 11.31 0.99 -23.59
CA GLY A 268 9.87 0.81 -23.31
C GLY A 268 9.47 0.99 -21.84
N SER A 269 10.44 1.14 -20.94
CA SER A 269 10.22 1.23 -19.50
C SER A 269 10.73 2.54 -18.92
N ILE A 270 10.28 2.87 -17.72
CA ILE A 270 10.86 3.94 -16.92
C ILE A 270 12.09 3.37 -16.21
N ILE A 271 13.22 4.04 -16.38
CA ILE A 271 14.49 3.61 -15.80
C ILE A 271 14.93 4.45 -14.59
N ALA A 272 14.41 5.67 -14.47
CA ALA A 272 14.78 6.55 -13.37
C ALA A 272 13.69 7.58 -13.08
N TYR A 273 13.62 7.98 -11.80
CA TYR A 273 12.86 9.13 -11.30
C TYR A 273 13.78 10.03 -10.48
N GLY A 274 13.53 11.32 -10.52
CA GLY A 274 14.21 12.29 -9.70
C GLY A 274 13.40 13.57 -9.56
N MET A 275 13.83 14.43 -8.66
CA MET A 275 13.22 15.72 -8.43
C MET A 275 14.28 16.73 -8.00
N ILE A 276 14.08 17.98 -8.33
CA ILE A 276 14.82 19.12 -7.78
C ILE A 276 13.83 20.12 -7.14
N PRO A 277 14.16 20.70 -5.99
CA PRO A 277 13.34 21.73 -5.34
C PRO A 277 13.68 23.12 -5.92
N ALA A 278 13.52 23.27 -7.24
CA ALA A 278 13.75 24.50 -7.97
C ALA A 278 12.80 24.54 -9.17
N ALA A 279 11.97 25.56 -9.27
CA ALA A 279 10.95 25.68 -10.30
C ALA A 279 10.44 27.14 -10.46
N GLY A 280 9.14 27.31 -10.70
CA GLY A 280 8.54 28.60 -11.02
C GLY A 280 8.58 29.65 -9.91
N ASP A 281 8.70 29.25 -8.65
CA ASP A 281 8.67 30.18 -7.51
C ASP A 281 9.97 30.98 -7.38
N GLU A 282 11.14 30.40 -7.71
CA GLU A 282 12.41 31.13 -7.76
C GLU A 282 12.36 32.28 -8.79
N ILE A 283 11.69 32.02 -9.91
CA ILE A 283 11.49 33.06 -10.94
C ILE A 283 10.59 34.17 -10.40
N THR A 284 9.50 33.81 -9.70
CA THR A 284 8.57 34.75 -9.09
C THR A 284 9.27 35.59 -8.02
N GLU A 285 10.06 34.97 -7.17
CA GLU A 285 10.83 35.65 -6.11
C GLU A 285 11.88 36.60 -6.69
N THR A 286 12.50 36.21 -7.78
CA THR A 286 13.46 37.08 -8.49
C THR A 286 12.77 38.36 -9.00
N LEU A 287 11.59 38.21 -9.61
CA LEU A 287 10.80 39.35 -10.07
C LEU A 287 10.30 40.21 -8.91
N ALA A 288 9.83 39.57 -7.81
CA ALA A 288 9.39 40.28 -6.63
C ALA A 288 10.48 41.15 -6.02
N ARG A 289 11.70 40.62 -5.91
CA ARG A 289 12.87 41.33 -5.39
C ARG A 289 13.31 42.47 -6.32
N HIS A 290 13.34 42.21 -7.62
CA HIS A 290 13.85 43.18 -8.61
C HIS A 290 12.92 44.39 -8.73
N TYR A 291 11.61 44.16 -8.83
CA TYR A 291 10.61 45.21 -9.05
C TYR A 291 9.89 45.68 -7.78
N LEU A 292 10.30 45.20 -6.58
CA LEU A 292 9.68 45.51 -5.31
C LEU A 292 8.17 45.21 -5.32
N LEU A 293 7.79 44.03 -5.79
CA LEU A 293 6.42 43.55 -5.84
C LEU A 293 6.12 42.61 -4.68
N ASP A 294 4.86 42.50 -4.28
CA ASP A 294 4.43 41.33 -3.51
C ASP A 294 4.46 40.08 -4.41
N PHE A 295 4.44 38.91 -3.77
CA PHE A 295 4.57 37.64 -4.47
C PHE A 295 3.44 37.39 -5.48
N ALA A 296 2.20 37.80 -5.17
CA ALA A 296 1.05 37.58 -6.03
C ALA A 296 1.12 38.47 -7.30
N GLU A 297 1.56 39.72 -7.16
CA GLU A 297 1.73 40.63 -8.28
C GLU A 297 2.93 40.21 -9.17
N ALA A 298 4.01 39.72 -8.55
CA ALA A 298 5.14 39.15 -9.29
C ALA A 298 4.77 37.89 -10.06
N GLU A 299 3.98 37.00 -9.48
CA GLU A 299 3.45 35.79 -10.14
C GLU A 299 2.55 36.15 -11.33
N LYS A 300 1.66 37.10 -11.13
CA LYS A 300 0.79 37.61 -12.19
C LYS A 300 1.60 38.23 -13.31
N MET A 301 2.68 38.95 -12.98
CA MET A 301 3.63 39.52 -13.96
C MET A 301 4.29 38.38 -14.75
N LYS A 302 4.84 37.37 -14.09
CA LYS A 302 5.45 36.20 -14.72
C LYS A 302 4.48 35.51 -15.69
N CYS A 303 3.26 35.18 -15.21
CA CYS A 303 2.26 34.52 -16.06
C CYS A 303 1.80 35.36 -17.25
N GLN A 304 1.73 36.67 -17.11
CA GLN A 304 1.33 37.57 -18.20
C GLN A 304 2.45 37.82 -19.24
N SER A 305 3.71 37.74 -18.81
CA SER A 305 4.87 37.97 -19.72
C SER A 305 4.97 36.93 -20.84
N THR A 306 4.46 35.73 -20.63
CA THR A 306 4.47 34.65 -21.64
C THR A 306 3.51 34.88 -22.80
N GLY A 307 2.49 35.75 -22.64
CA GLY A 307 1.46 35.97 -23.66
C GLY A 307 1.24 37.43 -24.08
N ARG A 308 1.96 38.38 -23.49
CA ARG A 308 1.78 39.80 -23.72
C ARG A 308 3.13 40.45 -23.98
N LYS A 309 3.19 41.47 -24.87
CA LYS A 309 4.39 42.24 -25.12
C LYS A 309 4.76 43.18 -23.96
N GLN A 310 3.81 43.57 -23.14
CA GLN A 310 3.99 44.50 -22.04
C GLN A 310 3.02 44.13 -20.89
N VAL A 311 3.52 44.19 -19.68
CA VAL A 311 2.77 43.92 -18.43
C VAL A 311 2.72 45.21 -17.59
N THR A 312 1.58 45.49 -16.98
CA THR A 312 1.44 46.58 -16.01
C THR A 312 1.32 45.96 -14.60
N VAL A 313 2.19 46.40 -13.70
CA VAL A 313 2.26 45.95 -12.29
C VAL A 313 2.24 47.14 -11.35
N HIS A 314 1.90 46.90 -10.09
CA HIS A 314 1.95 47.91 -9.03
C HIS A 314 2.97 47.44 -7.98
N ASP A 315 3.93 48.32 -7.69
CA ASP A 315 4.93 48.05 -6.65
C ASP A 315 4.32 48.23 -5.24
N ILE A 316 5.11 47.87 -4.22
CA ILE A 316 4.70 48.02 -2.80
C ILE A 316 4.39 49.45 -2.37
N MET A 317 4.81 50.45 -3.16
CA MET A 317 4.49 51.87 -2.95
C MET A 317 3.22 52.31 -3.68
N GLY A 318 2.54 51.38 -4.41
CA GLY A 318 1.35 51.65 -5.21
C GLY A 318 1.64 52.35 -6.53
N LEU A 319 2.91 52.44 -6.98
CA LEU A 319 3.27 53.03 -8.25
C LEU A 319 3.06 52.03 -9.40
N SER A 320 2.51 52.50 -10.51
CA SER A 320 2.25 51.65 -11.68
C SER A 320 3.44 51.67 -12.63
N HIS A 321 3.96 50.48 -12.93
CA HIS A 321 5.05 50.28 -13.87
C HIS A 321 4.59 49.51 -15.10
N LYS A 322 5.02 49.94 -16.29
CA LYS A 322 4.82 49.23 -17.56
C LYS A 322 6.16 48.62 -17.99
N ILE A 323 6.25 47.32 -17.97
CA ILE A 323 7.49 46.58 -18.19
C ILE A 323 7.30 45.71 -19.42
N SER A 324 8.29 45.67 -20.30
CA SER A 324 8.25 44.82 -21.49
C SER A 324 8.53 43.36 -21.15
N SER A 325 8.04 42.44 -21.97
CA SER A 325 8.33 41.00 -21.78
C SER A 325 9.78 40.67 -22.06
N GLU A 326 10.46 41.48 -22.87
CA GLU A 326 11.90 41.37 -23.11
C GLU A 326 12.69 41.71 -21.85
N GLU A 327 12.38 42.82 -21.18
CA GLU A 327 13.00 43.23 -19.91
C GLU A 327 12.76 42.20 -18.81
N ILE A 328 11.53 41.63 -18.74
CA ILE A 328 11.23 40.54 -17.78
C ILE A 328 12.10 39.32 -18.09
N ALA A 329 12.28 38.95 -19.37
CA ALA A 329 13.13 37.84 -19.77
C ALA A 329 14.60 38.05 -19.41
N GLU A 330 15.13 39.29 -19.59
CA GLU A 330 16.51 39.63 -19.20
C GLU A 330 16.71 39.48 -17.67
N VAL A 331 15.75 39.93 -16.88
CA VAL A 331 15.80 39.82 -15.40
C VAL A 331 15.71 38.38 -14.94
N THR A 332 14.93 37.54 -15.62
CA THR A 332 14.72 36.13 -15.24
C THR A 332 15.75 35.17 -15.86
N GLU A 333 16.47 35.52 -16.89
CA GLU A 333 17.44 34.66 -17.58
C GLU A 333 18.45 34.00 -16.65
N PRO A 334 19.09 34.69 -15.66
CA PRO A 334 20.07 34.05 -14.78
C PRO A 334 19.45 32.93 -13.91
N VAL A 335 18.25 33.15 -13.38
CA VAL A 335 17.56 32.14 -12.54
C VAL A 335 17.02 30.99 -13.40
N VAL A 336 16.54 31.28 -14.63
CA VAL A 336 16.13 30.21 -15.56
C VAL A 336 17.32 29.33 -15.91
N ARG A 337 18.49 29.92 -16.19
CA ARG A 337 19.72 29.17 -16.43
C ARG A 337 20.13 28.32 -15.24
N GLU A 338 20.11 28.86 -14.04
CA GLU A 338 20.40 28.10 -12.82
C GLU A 338 19.46 26.88 -12.64
N ILE A 339 18.15 27.07 -12.87
CA ILE A 339 17.16 25.98 -12.78
C ILE A 339 17.45 24.92 -13.84
N THR A 340 17.66 25.31 -15.08
CA THR A 340 17.90 24.39 -16.20
C THR A 340 19.22 23.64 -16.09
N GLU A 341 20.27 24.25 -15.54
CA GLU A 341 21.53 23.58 -15.21
C GLU A 341 21.30 22.48 -14.13
N LYS A 342 20.60 22.81 -13.04
CA LYS A 342 20.23 21.81 -12.02
C LYS A 342 19.40 20.66 -12.58
N VAL A 343 18.44 20.95 -13.47
CA VAL A 343 17.64 19.93 -14.17
C VAL A 343 18.54 19.06 -15.04
N ALA A 344 19.42 19.65 -15.81
CA ALA A 344 20.34 18.95 -16.70
C ALA A 344 21.32 18.05 -15.95
N ASP A 345 21.89 18.55 -14.85
CA ASP A 345 22.78 17.76 -13.99
C ASP A 345 22.05 16.57 -13.39
N ARG A 346 20.81 16.78 -12.94
CA ARG A 346 19.99 15.70 -12.40
C ARG A 346 19.62 14.66 -13.46
N ILE A 347 19.28 15.09 -14.68
CA ILE A 347 19.04 14.18 -15.81
C ILE A 347 20.30 13.36 -16.11
N LYS A 348 21.47 13.97 -16.18
CA LYS A 348 22.73 13.27 -16.43
C LYS A 348 23.04 12.27 -15.31
N GLU A 349 22.88 12.67 -14.05
CA GLU A 349 23.05 11.77 -12.89
C GLU A 349 22.15 10.53 -12.98
N LEU A 350 20.86 10.75 -13.24
CA LEU A 350 19.86 9.68 -13.36
C LEU A 350 20.07 8.79 -14.60
N ASN A 351 20.74 9.29 -15.63
CA ASN A 351 21.01 8.59 -16.89
C ASN A 351 22.47 8.06 -16.99
N GLY A 352 23.07 7.79 -15.83
CA GLY A 352 24.43 7.20 -15.79
C GLY A 352 25.53 8.12 -16.31
N GLY A 353 25.44 9.41 -16.06
CA GLY A 353 26.40 10.44 -16.47
C GLY A 353 26.27 10.89 -17.93
N LYS A 354 25.25 10.46 -18.65
CA LYS A 354 25.02 10.77 -20.07
C LYS A 354 23.78 11.63 -20.26
N SER A 355 23.78 12.46 -21.30
CA SER A 355 22.59 13.15 -21.76
C SER A 355 21.57 12.16 -22.35
N VAL A 356 20.31 12.60 -22.40
CA VAL A 356 19.20 11.86 -23.03
C VAL A 356 19.08 12.17 -24.51
N SER A 357 18.24 11.45 -25.26
CA SER A 357 18.02 11.69 -26.69
C SER A 357 17.09 12.87 -26.95
N ALA A 358 16.16 13.16 -26.07
CA ALA A 358 15.23 14.29 -26.13
C ALA A 358 14.66 14.58 -24.74
N VAL A 359 14.14 15.80 -24.55
CA VAL A 359 13.46 16.24 -23.34
C VAL A 359 12.08 16.76 -23.68
N PHE A 360 11.07 16.25 -22.97
CA PHE A 360 9.72 16.79 -22.98
C PHE A 360 9.49 17.57 -21.69
N VAL A 361 9.11 18.85 -21.83
CA VAL A 361 8.82 19.71 -20.70
C VAL A 361 7.31 19.84 -20.57
N VAL A 362 6.78 19.73 -19.35
CA VAL A 362 5.38 19.98 -19.02
C VAL A 362 5.30 20.90 -17.81
N GLY A 363 4.09 21.18 -17.33
CA GLY A 363 3.91 22.07 -16.19
C GLY A 363 3.85 23.55 -16.55
N GLY A 364 3.64 24.38 -15.53
CA GLY A 364 3.49 25.84 -15.69
C GLY A 364 4.81 26.59 -15.78
N GLY A 365 5.82 26.14 -15.01
CA GLY A 365 7.14 26.78 -14.94
C GLY A 365 7.92 26.66 -16.25
N GLY A 366 7.73 25.57 -17.00
CA GLY A 366 8.36 25.37 -18.31
C GLY A 366 7.93 26.36 -19.42
N LYS A 367 6.89 27.14 -19.18
CA LYS A 367 6.42 28.19 -20.16
C LYS A 367 7.26 29.45 -20.17
N ILE A 368 8.14 29.64 -19.20
CA ILE A 368 8.96 30.86 -19.15
C ILE A 368 9.89 30.91 -20.34
N ARG A 369 10.05 32.11 -20.88
CA ARG A 369 10.89 32.32 -22.04
C ARG A 369 12.35 31.95 -21.73
N GLY A 370 12.99 31.25 -22.65
CA GLY A 370 14.39 30.82 -22.54
C GLY A 370 14.58 29.47 -21.83
N PHE A 371 13.53 28.85 -21.30
CA PHE A 371 13.65 27.57 -20.55
C PHE A 371 14.09 26.42 -21.47
N GLU A 372 13.43 26.27 -22.63
CA GLU A 372 13.74 25.19 -23.59
C GLU A 372 15.15 25.34 -24.16
N GLU A 373 15.52 26.56 -24.53
CA GLU A 373 16.83 26.90 -25.13
C GLU A 373 17.98 26.67 -24.11
N THR A 374 17.83 27.16 -22.87
CA THR A 374 18.87 27.00 -21.83
C THR A 374 19.01 25.57 -21.39
N LEU A 375 17.91 24.81 -21.32
CA LEU A 375 17.95 23.38 -21.00
C LEU A 375 18.62 22.55 -22.10
N ALA A 376 18.34 22.88 -23.37
CA ALA A 376 19.00 22.25 -24.51
C ALA A 376 20.52 22.49 -24.49
N GLN A 377 20.96 23.73 -24.22
CA GLN A 377 22.37 24.07 -24.06
C GLN A 377 23.02 23.31 -22.90
N ALA A 378 22.39 23.26 -21.75
CA ALA A 378 22.91 22.55 -20.54
C ALA A 378 23.06 21.03 -20.75
N LEU A 379 22.25 20.44 -21.63
CA LEU A 379 22.27 19.02 -21.99
C LEU A 379 23.10 18.70 -23.24
N ASP A 380 23.69 19.69 -23.91
CA ASP A 380 24.35 19.50 -25.21
C ASP A 380 23.41 18.89 -26.28
N LEU A 381 22.15 19.31 -26.29
CA LEU A 381 21.14 18.86 -27.26
C LEU A 381 20.81 19.95 -28.27
N PRO A 382 20.44 19.57 -29.51
CA PRO A 382 19.79 20.51 -30.44
C PRO A 382 18.48 21.06 -29.83
N GLU A 383 18.17 22.33 -30.04
CA GLU A 383 16.96 22.97 -29.47
C GLU A 383 15.67 22.23 -29.85
N GLU A 384 15.58 21.63 -31.03
CA GLU A 384 14.42 20.87 -31.50
C GLU A 384 14.19 19.58 -30.71
N ARG A 385 15.14 19.15 -29.87
CA ARG A 385 15.02 17.96 -29.01
C ARG A 385 14.54 18.27 -27.60
N VAL A 386 14.36 19.55 -27.27
CA VAL A 386 13.75 19.99 -26.02
C VAL A 386 12.46 20.72 -26.36
N ALA A 387 11.32 20.25 -25.90
CA ALA A 387 10.04 20.80 -26.30
C ALA A 387 9.01 20.81 -25.15
N LEU A 388 8.35 21.97 -24.99
CA LEU A 388 7.19 22.12 -24.13
C LEU A 388 6.00 21.35 -24.72
N ARG A 389 5.45 20.43 -23.96
CA ARG A 389 4.35 19.55 -24.38
C ARG A 389 3.05 20.00 -23.76
N GLY A 390 1.98 20.05 -24.54
CA GLY A 390 0.68 20.54 -24.06
C GLY A 390 -0.48 20.04 -24.91
N SER A 391 -1.07 20.91 -25.71
CA SER A 391 -2.28 20.60 -26.51
C SER A 391 -2.12 19.45 -27.48
N GLU A 392 -0.92 19.26 -28.06
CA GLU A 392 -0.61 18.24 -29.06
C GLU A 392 -0.58 16.83 -28.46
N VAL A 393 -0.13 16.67 -27.21
CA VAL A 393 -0.15 15.37 -26.52
C VAL A 393 -1.54 14.99 -26.02
N MET A 394 -2.42 15.98 -25.89
CA MET A 394 -3.83 15.79 -25.49
C MET A 394 -4.79 15.68 -26.69
N GLY A 395 -4.29 15.39 -27.89
CA GLY A 395 -5.12 15.31 -29.11
C GLY A 395 -6.21 14.26 -29.05
N GLN A 396 -5.96 13.15 -28.38
CA GLN A 396 -6.92 12.05 -28.19
C GLN A 396 -7.86 12.24 -26.98
N ILE A 397 -7.64 13.27 -26.18
CA ILE A 397 -8.44 13.58 -24.99
C ILE A 397 -9.54 14.57 -25.34
N ILE A 398 -10.78 14.21 -25.09
CA ILE A 398 -11.95 15.03 -25.39
C ILE A 398 -12.33 15.79 -24.12
N PHE A 399 -12.43 17.13 -24.21
CA PHE A 399 -12.92 17.97 -23.13
C PHE A 399 -14.36 18.42 -23.48
N LEU A 400 -15.30 18.12 -22.58
CA LEU A 400 -16.70 18.54 -22.73
C LEU A 400 -16.90 20.02 -22.36
N GLN A 401 -16.08 20.52 -21.46
CA GLN A 401 -16.11 21.90 -20.98
C GLN A 401 -15.38 22.81 -22.00
N LYS A 402 -16.12 23.75 -22.59
CA LYS A 402 -15.60 24.57 -23.73
C LYS A 402 -14.54 25.63 -23.35
N ASN A 403 -14.47 26.01 -22.07
CA ASN A 403 -13.62 27.12 -21.61
C ASN A 403 -12.24 26.65 -21.13
N ILE A 404 -11.94 25.36 -21.21
CA ILE A 404 -10.64 24.83 -20.80
C ILE A 404 -9.64 25.02 -21.93
N LYS A 405 -8.55 25.73 -21.62
CA LYS A 405 -7.39 25.85 -22.51
C LYS A 405 -6.51 24.63 -22.33
N LYS A 406 -6.44 23.77 -23.34
CA LYS A 406 -5.51 22.64 -23.36
C LYS A 406 -4.08 23.16 -23.41
N ASP A 407 -3.34 23.02 -22.33
CA ASP A 407 -1.93 23.39 -22.26
C ASP A 407 -1.12 22.47 -21.35
N SER A 408 0.16 22.77 -21.14
CA SER A 408 1.08 21.94 -20.36
C SER A 408 0.68 21.74 -18.89
N LEU A 409 -0.10 22.67 -18.33
CA LEU A 409 -0.62 22.57 -16.94
C LEU A 409 -1.61 21.43 -16.73
N LEU A 410 -2.23 20.92 -17.80
CA LEU A 410 -3.28 19.90 -17.69
C LEU A 410 -2.76 18.50 -17.94
N VAL A 411 -1.47 18.34 -18.25
CA VAL A 411 -0.87 17.04 -18.56
C VAL A 411 -0.92 16.13 -17.33
N THR A 412 -0.38 16.58 -16.22
CA THR A 412 -0.34 15.81 -14.96
C THR A 412 -1.74 15.55 -14.38
N PRO A 413 -2.66 16.55 -14.24
CA PRO A 413 -4.02 16.31 -13.77
C PRO A 413 -4.82 15.28 -14.57
N VAL A 414 -4.65 15.28 -15.91
CA VAL A 414 -5.29 14.29 -16.78
C VAL A 414 -4.62 12.92 -16.65
N GLY A 415 -3.30 12.92 -16.53
CA GLY A 415 -2.51 11.70 -16.34
C GLY A 415 -2.86 10.95 -15.05
N ILE A 416 -3.18 11.67 -13.96
CA ILE A 416 -3.68 11.07 -12.72
C ILE A 416 -4.93 10.23 -12.96
N CYS A 417 -5.88 10.76 -13.75
CA CYS A 417 -7.09 10.01 -14.12
C CYS A 417 -6.79 8.81 -15.02
N LEU A 418 -5.88 8.96 -16.00
CA LEU A 418 -5.52 7.88 -16.91
C LEU A 418 -4.78 6.76 -16.18
N ASN A 419 -3.92 7.11 -15.25
CA ASN A 419 -3.15 6.15 -14.48
C ASN A 419 -4.03 5.18 -13.67
N TYR A 420 -5.24 5.59 -13.27
CA TYR A 420 -6.22 4.71 -12.65
C TYR A 420 -6.56 3.49 -13.52
N TYR A 421 -6.60 3.65 -14.85
CA TYR A 421 -6.91 2.57 -15.78
C TYR A 421 -5.68 1.79 -16.25
N GLU A 422 -4.48 2.39 -16.21
CA GLU A 422 -3.25 1.79 -16.70
C GLU A 422 -2.54 0.97 -15.63
N GLN A 423 -2.67 1.37 -14.38
CA GLN A 423 -2.23 0.52 -13.29
C GLN A 423 -3.15 -0.71 -13.25
N LYS A 424 -2.61 -1.84 -13.71
CA LYS A 424 -3.20 -3.18 -13.50
C LYS A 424 -3.26 -3.57 -12.01
N ASN A 425 -2.98 -2.63 -11.14
CA ASN A 425 -3.00 -2.79 -9.71
C ASN A 425 -4.45 -2.65 -9.25
N ASN A 426 -5.16 -3.75 -9.27
CA ASN A 426 -6.42 -3.88 -8.56
C ASN A 426 -6.12 -3.73 -7.06
N PHE A 427 -6.14 -2.51 -6.55
CA PHE A 427 -6.12 -2.28 -5.12
C PHE A 427 -7.53 -2.00 -4.64
N ILE A 428 -7.88 -2.61 -3.53
CA ILE A 428 -9.05 -2.21 -2.76
C ILE A 428 -8.59 -1.57 -1.45
N PHE A 429 -9.37 -0.64 -0.96
CA PHE A 429 -9.21 -0.10 0.37
C PHE A 429 -10.25 -0.75 1.26
N VAL A 430 -9.81 -1.28 2.39
CA VAL A 430 -10.67 -1.77 3.45
C VAL A 430 -10.30 -1.08 4.76
N THR A 431 -11.18 -1.12 5.73
CA THR A 431 -10.91 -0.60 7.08
C THR A 431 -10.90 -1.76 8.04
N ILE A 432 -9.80 -1.97 8.78
CA ILE A 432 -9.70 -2.99 9.84
C ILE A 432 -9.54 -2.28 11.17
N ASN A 433 -10.47 -2.49 12.12
CA ASN A 433 -10.45 -1.89 13.44
C ASN A 433 -10.13 -0.39 13.40
N GLU A 434 -10.83 0.35 12.51
CA GLU A 434 -10.70 1.79 12.26
C GLU A 434 -9.45 2.21 11.46
N GLU A 435 -8.47 1.33 11.25
CA GLU A 435 -7.31 1.60 10.40
C GLU A 435 -7.63 1.29 8.94
N ARG A 436 -7.41 2.26 8.05
CA ARG A 436 -7.64 2.09 6.62
C ARG A 436 -6.38 1.58 5.94
N ILE A 437 -6.52 0.47 5.25
CA ILE A 437 -5.43 -0.19 4.55
C ILE A 437 -5.70 -0.34 3.07
N LYS A 438 -4.63 -0.35 2.31
CA LYS A 438 -4.63 -0.61 0.87
C LYS A 438 -4.18 -2.05 0.63
N LEU A 439 -5.05 -2.84 0.01
CA LEU A 439 -4.78 -4.24 -0.33
C LEU A 439 -4.75 -4.41 -1.85
N TYR A 440 -3.87 -5.26 -2.31
CA TYR A 440 -3.90 -5.67 -3.71
C TYR A 440 -5.04 -6.66 -3.96
N ASP A 441 -5.94 -6.31 -4.88
CA ASP A 441 -7.06 -7.15 -5.26
C ASP A 441 -6.65 -8.14 -6.37
N ASN A 442 -6.40 -9.37 -5.98
CA ASN A 442 -6.22 -10.50 -6.89
C ASN A 442 -7.55 -11.17 -7.29
N SER A 443 -8.68 -10.51 -7.05
CA SER A 443 -10.05 -11.02 -7.21
C SER A 443 -10.40 -12.21 -6.29
N LYS A 444 -9.55 -12.48 -5.29
CA LYS A 444 -9.72 -13.57 -4.31
C LYS A 444 -9.34 -13.13 -2.89
N LEU A 445 -9.17 -11.83 -2.67
CA LEU A 445 -8.84 -11.31 -1.34
C LEU A 445 -9.89 -11.68 -0.33
N THR A 446 -9.43 -12.17 0.81
CA THR A 446 -10.25 -12.55 1.94
C THR A 446 -9.89 -11.72 3.17
N VAL A 447 -10.74 -11.81 4.20
CA VAL A 447 -10.49 -11.14 5.49
C VAL A 447 -9.14 -11.56 6.09
N VAL A 448 -8.75 -12.85 5.96
CA VAL A 448 -7.45 -13.30 6.48
C VAL A 448 -6.27 -12.67 5.75
N ASP A 449 -6.36 -12.49 4.43
CA ASP A 449 -5.31 -11.83 3.65
C ASP A 449 -5.11 -10.38 4.10
N ALA A 450 -6.22 -9.68 4.33
CA ALA A 450 -6.21 -8.33 4.85
C ALA A 450 -5.59 -8.24 6.25
N ALA A 451 -5.98 -9.14 7.15
CA ALA A 451 -5.46 -9.17 8.51
C ALA A 451 -3.94 -9.45 8.55
N ILE A 452 -3.46 -10.40 7.74
CA ILE A 452 -2.03 -10.72 7.65
C ILE A 452 -1.23 -9.53 7.10
N GLN A 453 -1.73 -8.84 6.08
CA GLN A 453 -1.07 -7.65 5.54
C GLN A 453 -1.04 -6.48 6.54
N CYS A 454 -2.00 -6.40 7.45
CA CYS A 454 -1.98 -5.46 8.59
C CYS A 454 -1.04 -5.87 9.71
N GLY A 455 -0.38 -7.02 9.61
CA GLY A 455 0.54 -7.49 10.64
C GLY A 455 -0.15 -8.17 11.83
N TYR A 456 -1.41 -8.60 11.70
CA TYR A 456 -2.05 -9.42 12.72
C TYR A 456 -1.29 -10.75 12.85
N PRO A 457 -0.81 -11.10 14.05
CA PRO A 457 -0.15 -12.38 14.26
C PRO A 457 -1.15 -13.53 14.08
N ASN A 458 -0.69 -14.66 13.58
CA ASN A 458 -1.55 -15.83 13.37
C ASN A 458 -2.28 -16.27 14.64
N GLU A 459 -1.71 -16.03 15.81
CA GLU A 459 -2.30 -16.37 17.11
C GLU A 459 -3.49 -15.51 17.48
N ASP A 460 -3.63 -14.32 16.90
CA ASP A 460 -4.80 -13.46 17.08
C ASP A 460 -5.95 -13.85 16.14
N LEU A 461 -5.64 -14.52 15.04
CA LEU A 461 -6.63 -14.98 14.05
C LEU A 461 -7.11 -16.40 14.30
N PHE A 462 -6.23 -17.27 14.78
CA PHE A 462 -6.51 -18.69 14.99
C PHE A 462 -6.31 -19.08 16.45
N PRO A 463 -7.32 -19.69 17.09
CA PRO A 463 -7.24 -20.03 18.49
C PRO A 463 -6.15 -21.07 18.73
N LYS A 464 -5.32 -20.83 19.74
CA LYS A 464 -4.35 -21.80 20.20
C LYS A 464 -4.96 -22.67 21.27
N ARG A 465 -4.68 -23.96 21.21
CA ARG A 465 -4.94 -24.86 22.31
C ARG A 465 -3.91 -24.63 23.42
N GLY A 466 -4.32 -24.68 24.69
CA GLY A 466 -3.42 -24.67 25.83
C GLY A 466 -2.40 -25.79 25.74
N LYS A 467 -1.28 -25.66 26.45
CA LYS A 467 -0.19 -26.63 26.42
C LYS A 467 -0.70 -28.01 26.84
N THR A 468 -0.25 -29.02 26.11
CA THR A 468 -0.49 -30.43 26.44
C THR A 468 0.45 -30.82 27.57
N LEU A 469 -0.05 -31.57 28.53
CA LEU A 469 0.69 -32.18 29.61
C LEU A 469 1.04 -33.63 29.24
N ASN A 470 2.32 -33.93 29.10
CA ASN A 470 2.80 -35.28 28.80
C ASN A 470 3.39 -35.89 30.09
N TYR A 471 3.03 -37.13 30.39
CA TYR A 471 3.50 -37.84 31.56
C TYR A 471 3.48 -39.36 31.26
N THR A 472 4.02 -40.15 32.14
CA THR A 472 3.94 -41.63 32.05
C THR A 472 3.24 -42.20 33.26
N VAL A 473 2.43 -43.27 33.07
CA VAL A 473 1.81 -44.05 34.14
C VAL A 473 2.24 -45.49 33.97
N ASN A 474 2.91 -46.05 34.96
CA ASN A 474 3.45 -47.41 34.93
C ASN A 474 4.29 -47.73 33.68
N GLY A 475 5.04 -46.70 33.17
CA GLY A 475 5.86 -46.83 31.99
C GLY A 475 5.14 -46.55 30.65
N GLU A 476 3.81 -46.42 30.66
CA GLU A 476 3.04 -46.04 29.45
C GLU A 476 2.96 -44.53 29.31
N ALA A 477 3.30 -44.03 28.13
CA ALA A 477 3.20 -42.61 27.81
C ALA A 477 1.72 -42.18 27.68
N ARG A 478 1.38 -41.08 28.31
CA ARG A 478 0.05 -40.48 28.31
C ARG A 478 0.12 -38.99 28.08
N MET A 479 -0.98 -38.43 27.57
CA MET A 479 -1.09 -36.99 27.39
C MET A 479 -2.47 -36.49 27.84
N ARG A 480 -2.49 -35.31 28.42
CA ARG A 480 -3.70 -34.51 28.63
C ARG A 480 -3.61 -33.28 27.76
N ARG A 481 -4.55 -33.07 26.83
CA ARG A 481 -4.59 -31.89 25.99
C ARG A 481 -5.17 -30.72 26.77
N GLY A 482 -4.57 -29.52 26.59
CA GLY A 482 -5.14 -28.27 27.08
C GLY A 482 -6.49 -27.95 26.44
N GLU A 483 -7.20 -27.00 26.97
CA GLU A 483 -8.48 -26.56 26.44
C GLU A 483 -8.28 -25.84 25.09
N PRO A 484 -9.24 -25.89 24.17
CA PRO A 484 -9.21 -25.04 22.97
C PRO A 484 -9.39 -23.58 23.39
N GLY A 485 -8.73 -22.66 22.72
CA GLY A 485 -9.03 -21.23 22.83
C GLY A 485 -10.31 -20.87 22.09
N ASP A 486 -10.81 -19.66 22.32
CA ASP A 486 -11.93 -19.09 21.60
C ASP A 486 -11.48 -18.59 20.23
N SER A 487 -12.28 -18.82 19.21
CA SER A 487 -12.01 -18.32 17.85
C SER A 487 -12.11 -16.80 17.78
N ALA A 488 -11.35 -16.19 16.90
CA ALA A 488 -11.49 -14.77 16.60
C ALA A 488 -12.93 -14.46 16.14
N VAL A 489 -13.48 -13.34 16.62
CA VAL A 489 -14.79 -12.85 16.17
C VAL A 489 -14.56 -11.86 15.05
N ILE A 490 -15.05 -12.21 13.86
CA ILE A 490 -14.93 -11.40 12.67
C ILE A 490 -16.28 -10.80 12.34
N ARG A 491 -16.29 -9.48 12.07
CA ARG A 491 -17.46 -8.81 11.52
C ARG A 491 -17.07 -8.07 10.25
N LEU A 492 -17.80 -8.33 9.18
CA LEU A 492 -17.68 -7.65 7.90
C LEU A 492 -18.90 -6.74 7.71
N ASN A 493 -18.68 -5.43 7.61
CA ASN A 493 -19.75 -4.43 7.49
C ASN A 493 -20.81 -4.55 8.62
N GLY A 494 -20.36 -4.84 9.84
CA GLY A 494 -21.21 -4.98 11.02
C GLY A 494 -21.98 -6.32 11.14
N ARG A 495 -21.73 -7.28 10.23
CA ARG A 495 -22.31 -8.64 10.28
C ARG A 495 -21.25 -9.67 10.63
N GLU A 496 -21.62 -10.67 11.41
CA GLU A 496 -20.71 -11.81 11.65
C GLU A 496 -20.30 -12.44 10.31
N SER A 497 -19.03 -12.73 10.20
CA SER A 497 -18.40 -13.24 9.00
C SER A 497 -17.27 -14.22 9.34
N ALA A 498 -16.63 -14.78 8.32
CA ALA A 498 -15.52 -15.69 8.44
C ALA A 498 -14.22 -15.07 7.90
N LEU A 499 -13.07 -15.57 8.37
CA LEU A 499 -11.76 -15.18 7.85
C LEU A 499 -11.61 -15.46 6.34
N SER A 500 -12.35 -16.43 5.80
CA SER A 500 -12.35 -16.79 4.37
C SER A 500 -13.34 -15.98 3.52
N GLU A 501 -14.08 -15.04 4.10
CA GLU A 501 -15.01 -14.20 3.34
C GLU A 501 -14.26 -13.26 2.40
N GLY A 502 -14.79 -13.13 1.16
CA GLY A 502 -14.22 -12.28 0.13
C GLY A 502 -14.42 -10.79 0.43
N LEU A 503 -13.43 -9.98 0.10
CA LEU A 503 -13.44 -8.54 0.33
C LEU A 503 -13.79 -7.75 -0.91
N SER A 504 -14.46 -6.63 -0.70
CA SER A 504 -14.78 -5.63 -1.71
C SER A 504 -14.27 -4.24 -1.29
N GLN A 505 -14.25 -3.31 -2.26
CA GLN A 505 -13.85 -1.93 -2.03
C GLN A 505 -14.66 -1.28 -0.89
N ASN A 506 -13.98 -0.64 0.06
CA ASN A 506 -14.52 0.06 1.22
C ASN A 506 -15.20 -0.83 2.28
N ASP A 507 -14.91 -2.13 2.28
CA ASP A 507 -15.38 -3.01 3.35
C ASP A 507 -14.80 -2.61 4.71
N ARG A 508 -15.61 -2.77 5.74
CA ARG A 508 -15.23 -2.54 7.15
C ARG A 508 -15.14 -3.89 7.86
N ILE A 509 -13.97 -4.16 8.40
CA ILE A 509 -13.64 -5.38 9.11
C ILE A 509 -13.41 -5.04 10.58
N GLU A 510 -14.11 -5.71 11.47
CA GLU A 510 -13.83 -5.68 12.91
C GLU A 510 -13.31 -7.06 13.31
N ILE A 511 -12.12 -7.10 13.90
CA ILE A 511 -11.46 -8.31 14.36
C ILE A 511 -11.30 -8.20 15.88
N VAL A 512 -11.94 -9.11 16.60
CA VAL A 512 -11.65 -9.38 18.00
C VAL A 512 -10.74 -10.61 18.03
N ALA A 513 -9.55 -10.46 18.59
CA ALA A 513 -8.54 -11.51 18.57
C ALA A 513 -9.02 -12.82 19.20
N SER A 514 -8.52 -13.91 18.67
CA SER A 514 -8.69 -15.24 19.28
C SER A 514 -7.96 -15.33 20.62
N THR A 515 -8.31 -16.31 21.42
CA THR A 515 -7.67 -16.53 22.71
C THR A 515 -6.85 -17.83 22.71
N ALA A 516 -5.89 -17.92 23.64
CA ALA A 516 -5.26 -19.19 23.97
C ALA A 516 -6.12 -19.91 25.01
N GLY A 517 -6.34 -21.20 24.81
CA GLY A 517 -7.00 -22.06 25.80
C GLY A 517 -6.13 -22.26 27.04
N LYS A 518 -6.74 -22.72 28.11
CA LYS A 518 -6.03 -23.04 29.34
C LYS A 518 -5.12 -24.24 29.16
N ASP A 519 -3.96 -24.19 29.76
CA ASP A 519 -3.02 -25.31 29.80
C ASP A 519 -3.66 -26.51 30.51
N ALA A 520 -3.28 -27.72 30.12
CA ALA A 520 -3.76 -28.93 30.76
C ALA A 520 -3.26 -28.99 32.21
N VAL A 521 -4.18 -29.10 33.16
CA VAL A 521 -3.90 -29.35 34.57
C VAL A 521 -4.56 -30.65 34.93
N MET A 522 -3.85 -31.49 35.65
CA MET A 522 -4.34 -32.78 36.12
C MET A 522 -3.66 -33.14 37.43
N SER A 523 -4.42 -33.65 38.38
CA SER A 523 -3.87 -34.19 39.63
C SER A 523 -3.73 -35.72 39.54
N VAL A 524 -2.90 -36.27 40.39
CA VAL A 524 -2.77 -37.75 40.55
C VAL A 524 -4.13 -38.38 40.82
N GLY A 525 -5.01 -37.70 41.57
CA GLY A 525 -6.35 -38.17 41.87
C GLY A 525 -7.28 -38.34 40.67
N ASP A 526 -6.92 -37.68 39.51
CA ASP A 526 -7.71 -37.75 38.27
C ASP A 526 -7.28 -38.93 37.38
N ILE A 527 -6.23 -39.66 37.76
CA ILE A 527 -5.78 -40.86 37.03
C ILE A 527 -6.78 -42.01 37.29
N PRO A 528 -7.36 -42.64 36.25
CA PRO A 528 -8.39 -43.67 36.43
C PRO A 528 -7.94 -44.84 37.30
N GLU A 529 -6.69 -45.25 37.19
CA GLU A 529 -6.09 -46.35 37.92
C GLU A 529 -5.91 -46.05 39.41
N TYR A 530 -5.85 -44.78 39.81
CA TYR A 530 -5.71 -44.37 41.21
C TYR A 530 -6.96 -44.63 42.03
N HIS A 531 -8.14 -44.69 41.42
CA HIS A 531 -9.41 -44.92 42.11
C HIS A 531 -9.65 -46.38 42.48
N SER A 532 -8.76 -47.29 42.08
CA SER A 532 -8.85 -48.69 42.45
C SER A 532 -8.11 -48.97 43.77
N ASP A 533 -8.81 -49.51 44.72
CA ASP A 533 -8.24 -49.90 45.98
C ASP A 533 -7.62 -51.30 45.90
N ILE A 534 -6.64 -51.57 46.79
CA ILE A 534 -6.13 -52.94 47.06
C ILE A 534 -6.86 -53.50 48.20
N ARG A 535 -7.42 -54.75 48.06
CA ARG A 535 -8.15 -55.50 49.09
C ARG A 535 -7.38 -56.74 49.45
N PHE A 536 -7.15 -56.94 50.69
CA PHE A 536 -6.58 -58.19 51.21
C PHE A 536 -7.28 -58.64 52.50
N ARG A 537 -7.09 -59.90 52.90
CA ARG A 537 -7.67 -60.46 54.12
C ARG A 537 -6.60 -60.51 55.19
N PHE A 538 -6.87 -59.92 56.33
CA PHE A 538 -6.02 -60.03 57.51
C PHE A 538 -6.80 -60.73 58.59
N ASN A 539 -6.31 -61.92 59.03
CA ASN A 539 -7.00 -62.77 59.99
C ASN A 539 -8.51 -62.89 59.68
N ASN A 540 -8.88 -63.23 58.46
CA ASN A 540 -10.24 -63.37 57.92
C ASN A 540 -11.06 -62.06 57.81
N LYS A 541 -10.52 -60.90 58.15
CA LYS A 541 -11.17 -59.61 57.92
C LYS A 541 -10.68 -58.99 56.61
N THR A 542 -11.60 -58.51 55.78
CA THR A 542 -11.25 -57.81 54.58
C THR A 542 -10.79 -56.40 54.95
N ILE A 543 -9.60 -56.04 54.48
CA ILE A 543 -9.01 -54.72 54.62
C ILE A 543 -8.95 -54.09 53.21
N THR A 544 -9.31 -52.83 53.10
CA THR A 544 -9.21 -52.05 51.86
C THR A 544 -8.25 -50.92 52.08
N CYS A 545 -7.22 -50.84 51.25
CA CYS A 545 -6.20 -49.76 51.27
C CYS A 545 -6.15 -49.05 49.92
N PRO A 546 -6.00 -47.75 49.93
CA PRO A 546 -5.78 -47.00 48.67
C PRO A 546 -4.45 -47.43 48.04
N ARG A 547 -4.35 -47.40 46.73
CA ARG A 547 -3.07 -47.63 46.04
C ARG A 547 -2.10 -46.48 46.34
N PHE A 548 -0.84 -46.80 46.61
CA PHE A 548 0.22 -45.80 46.70
C PHE A 548 0.66 -45.36 45.32
N VAL A 549 0.99 -44.08 45.20
CA VAL A 549 1.50 -43.49 43.98
C VAL A 549 2.84 -42.82 44.25
N THR A 550 3.80 -43.10 43.39
CA THR A 550 5.05 -42.35 43.37
C THR A 550 5.14 -41.52 42.08
N VAL A 551 5.70 -40.34 42.21
CA VAL A 551 6.08 -39.50 41.07
C VAL A 551 7.59 -39.32 41.12
N ASN A 552 8.28 -39.69 40.04
CA ASN A 552 9.74 -39.64 39.97
C ASN A 552 10.44 -40.33 41.15
N GLY A 553 9.83 -41.43 41.65
CA GLY A 553 10.32 -42.23 42.78
C GLY A 553 9.98 -41.68 44.18
N GLN A 554 9.23 -40.59 44.30
CA GLN A 554 8.79 -40.03 45.58
C GLN A 554 7.30 -40.24 45.79
N LEU A 555 6.91 -40.68 47.01
CA LEU A 555 5.52 -40.81 47.40
C LEU A 555 4.81 -39.45 47.36
N VAL A 556 3.67 -39.42 46.68
CA VAL A 556 2.88 -38.18 46.54
C VAL A 556 1.42 -38.43 46.98
N SER A 557 0.73 -37.35 47.33
CA SER A 557 -0.70 -37.38 47.62
C SER A 557 -1.53 -37.32 46.35
N ARG A 558 -2.81 -37.68 46.47
CA ARG A 558 -3.79 -37.56 45.38
C ARG A 558 -3.94 -36.14 44.82
N TYR A 559 -3.55 -35.12 45.56
CA TYR A 559 -3.65 -33.71 45.20
C TYR A 559 -2.40 -33.19 44.51
N TYR A 560 -1.40 -34.04 44.28
CA TYR A 560 -0.21 -33.65 43.52
C TYR A 560 -0.60 -33.30 42.11
N GLU A 561 -0.28 -32.07 41.68
CA GLU A 561 -0.45 -31.62 40.30
C GLU A 561 0.68 -32.15 39.42
N ILE A 562 0.30 -32.99 38.45
CA ILE A 562 1.24 -33.65 37.52
C ILE A 562 1.94 -32.59 36.69
N GLN A 563 3.27 -32.67 36.61
CA GLN A 563 4.11 -31.78 35.82
C GLN A 563 4.51 -32.45 34.51
N GLU A 564 4.97 -31.60 33.52
CA GLU A 564 5.45 -32.11 32.25
C GLU A 564 6.64 -33.06 32.42
N GLY A 565 6.51 -34.26 31.87
CA GLY A 565 7.52 -35.31 31.93
C GLY A 565 7.51 -36.17 33.19
N ASP A 566 6.52 -36.00 34.09
CA ASP A 566 6.43 -36.81 35.30
C ASP A 566 6.28 -38.32 35.00
N ARG A 567 7.00 -39.12 35.78
CA ARG A 567 6.93 -40.58 35.76
C ARG A 567 6.16 -41.04 36.98
N ILE A 568 4.91 -41.49 36.75
CA ILE A 568 3.98 -41.89 37.77
C ILE A 568 3.96 -43.41 37.85
N GLU A 569 4.18 -43.94 39.03
CA GLU A 569 4.06 -45.38 39.30
C GLU A 569 2.97 -45.60 40.34
N ILE A 570 1.93 -46.33 39.95
CA ILE A 570 0.85 -46.75 40.83
C ILE A 570 1.19 -48.14 41.33
N LEU A 571 1.50 -48.25 42.62
CA LEU A 571 1.94 -49.49 43.22
C LEU A 571 0.76 -50.45 43.39
N GLU A 572 0.90 -51.67 42.87
CA GLU A 572 -0.13 -52.70 42.90
C GLU A 572 0.01 -53.62 44.12
N TYR A 573 0.95 -53.35 45.02
CA TYR A 573 1.20 -54.12 46.21
C TYR A 573 1.58 -53.25 47.39
N TYR A 574 1.45 -53.79 48.58
CA TYR A 574 2.07 -53.29 49.80
C TYR A 574 3.14 -54.28 50.26
N THR A 575 4.17 -53.85 50.95
CA THR A 575 5.01 -54.75 51.69
C THR A 575 4.27 -55.19 52.95
N LEU A 576 4.55 -56.39 53.48
CA LEU A 576 3.94 -56.84 54.70
C LEU A 576 4.17 -55.85 55.85
N GLU A 577 5.35 -55.25 55.93
CA GLU A 577 5.66 -54.19 56.89
C GLU A 577 4.71 -53.01 56.78
N GLN A 578 4.52 -52.50 55.58
CA GLN A 578 3.56 -51.42 55.35
C GLN A 578 2.12 -51.76 55.70
N VAL A 579 1.71 -52.98 55.46
CA VAL A 579 0.38 -53.43 55.86
C VAL A 579 0.21 -53.45 57.39
N LEU A 580 1.22 -53.98 58.11
CA LEU A 580 1.18 -54.04 59.56
C LEU A 580 1.26 -52.64 60.18
N GLU A 581 2.10 -51.77 59.69
CA GLU A 581 2.16 -50.34 60.07
C GLU A 581 0.82 -49.64 59.83
N PHE A 582 0.26 -49.77 58.64
CA PHE A 582 -1.03 -49.19 58.30
C PHE A 582 -2.16 -49.60 59.22
N MET A 583 -2.09 -50.87 59.75
CA MET A 583 -3.07 -51.38 60.63
C MET A 583 -2.75 -51.20 62.12
N ASP A 584 -1.60 -50.63 62.45
CA ASP A 584 -1.07 -50.48 63.82
C ASP A 584 -1.03 -51.82 64.56
N ILE A 585 -0.59 -52.88 63.86
CA ILE A 585 -0.53 -54.23 64.40
C ILE A 585 0.93 -54.68 64.59
N VAL A 586 1.27 -55.10 65.74
CA VAL A 586 2.52 -55.77 66.08
C VAL A 586 2.30 -57.27 66.21
N CYS A 587 2.76 -58.02 65.19
CA CYS A 587 2.76 -59.46 65.23
C CYS A 587 3.97 -60.00 66.05
N ARG A 588 3.72 -60.75 67.14
CA ARG A 588 4.81 -61.31 67.97
C ARG A 588 5.25 -62.69 67.53
N GLY A 589 4.51 -63.32 66.61
CA GLY A 589 4.74 -64.66 66.09
C GLY A 589 5.11 -64.68 64.63
N ARG A 590 4.92 -65.85 63.99
CA ARG A 590 5.15 -65.97 62.54
C ARG A 590 4.01 -65.35 61.75
N VAL A 591 4.37 -64.64 60.67
CA VAL A 591 3.38 -64.09 59.78
C VAL A 591 3.35 -64.95 58.50
N TYR A 592 2.16 -65.20 58.01
CA TYR A 592 1.92 -65.97 56.81
C TYR A 592 1.21 -65.08 55.76
N VAL A 593 1.71 -65.13 54.52
CA VAL A 593 1.00 -64.58 53.39
C VAL A 593 0.63 -65.69 52.43
N ASN A 594 -0.66 -65.82 52.12
CA ASN A 594 -1.24 -66.98 51.39
C ASN A 594 -0.75 -68.32 51.88
N ASN A 595 -0.76 -68.52 53.19
CA ASN A 595 -0.36 -69.76 53.93
C ASN A 595 1.15 -70.09 53.86
N ALA A 596 1.99 -69.17 53.33
CA ALA A 596 3.44 -69.32 53.34
C ALA A 596 4.05 -68.35 54.37
N ILE A 597 5.13 -68.76 55.06
CA ILE A 597 5.86 -67.92 56.02
C ILE A 597 6.43 -66.71 55.19
N ALA A 598 6.18 -65.50 55.65
CA ALA A 598 6.53 -64.28 54.97
C ALA A 598 7.48 -63.41 55.79
N GLY A 599 8.47 -62.79 55.13
CA GLY A 599 9.27 -61.73 55.68
C GLY A 599 8.59 -60.38 55.58
N MET A 600 9.06 -59.38 56.28
CA MET A 600 8.46 -58.01 56.26
C MET A 600 8.50 -57.32 54.88
N ASP A 601 9.42 -57.71 54.00
CA ASP A 601 9.56 -57.26 52.63
C ASP A 601 8.65 -57.98 51.62
N THR A 602 7.87 -58.99 52.07
CA THR A 602 6.98 -59.77 51.21
C THR A 602 5.90 -58.89 50.62
N LYS A 603 5.73 -58.95 49.32
CA LYS A 603 4.72 -58.17 48.57
C LYS A 603 3.34 -58.79 48.74
N VAL A 604 2.39 -57.99 49.20
CA VAL A 604 0.98 -58.33 49.37
C VAL A 604 0.19 -57.65 48.24
N TYR A 605 -0.35 -58.44 47.34
CA TYR A 605 -1.18 -57.99 46.22
C TYR A 605 -2.67 -58.07 46.55
N ASP A 606 -3.49 -57.60 45.66
CA ASP A 606 -4.96 -57.68 45.79
C ASP A 606 -5.41 -59.15 46.04
N ASN A 607 -6.41 -59.30 46.91
CA ASN A 607 -6.95 -60.57 47.32
C ASN A 607 -6.01 -61.56 48.11
N PHE A 608 -4.82 -61.11 48.50
CA PHE A 608 -3.95 -61.92 49.34
C PHE A 608 -4.49 -62.06 50.75
N SER A 609 -4.14 -63.18 51.38
CA SER A 609 -4.51 -63.45 52.81
C SER A 609 -3.25 -63.34 53.67
N ILE A 610 -3.39 -62.63 54.80
CA ILE A 610 -2.35 -62.45 55.81
C ILE A 610 -2.89 -63.06 57.11
N ALA A 611 -2.09 -63.88 57.71
CA ALA A 611 -2.38 -64.45 59.06
C ALA A 611 -1.20 -64.23 60.00
N CYS A 612 -1.47 -63.76 61.20
CA CYS A 612 -0.48 -63.51 62.24
C CYS A 612 -0.76 -64.46 63.40
N GLU A 613 0.24 -65.34 63.76
CA GLU A 613 0.20 -66.22 64.93
C GLU A 613 0.51 -65.49 66.24
#